data_9519245abc618eab88d0dd68534bdd99
#
_entry.id   9519245abc618eab88d0dd68534bdd99
#
_cell.length_a   1.000
_cell.length_b   1.000
_cell.length_c   1.000
_cell.angle_alpha   90.00
_cell.angle_beta   90.00
_cell.angle_gamma   90.00
#
_symmetry.space_group_name_H-M   'P 1'
#
loop_
_entity.id
_entity.type
_entity.pdbx_description
1 polymer ?
#
loop_
_entity_poly.entity_id
_entity_poly.type
_entity_poly.pdbx_seq_one_letter_code
_entity_poly.pdbx_strand_id
1 'polypeptide(L)'
;MLVNLREKKNTLEQVPADVLLQIGMPDVKWYHLNGQYQAVCPFHNDHHLGSFGYNLTKDAWSCFVCGKSGKGVYSLIMAYQGWDFKKTIDYLYEHRNEPVSAISTPPASMMKKQGMVKMLSVTNVPKEVSSVWRGPGEEFPYDTDISPEDLSAIYGSFAAASPLQAKEADNLCVERGLYYRSLSQFFHCPSPDDEEFMERFRDQLSGFDSKPGEERLYHKLLGVPGFYWDTEKGRPSFVSCAYGLGILNYGVNGEVNGIEYRVKTEDNASRYLWFSSGSICKKYPEKCLHGTSASAKLDVVYPVFDNKPYLGVAITEGKFKAIQLSYLGYLAVSIHGVANWARSLEILRKLAAKGEDVSKVTIVFDADSRTNTGVARQAVRCGKKMMAEGYETVYLTWSAKLGKGIDDVINAGYRNKLREVPAQRFIDTTLAPFLERASKTNGGK
;
A
#
# COMPACT_ATOMS: atom_id res chain seq x y z
N MET A 1 50.12 19.55 4.54
CA MET A 1 49.57 18.24 4.93
C MET A 1 48.44 17.89 3.96
N LEU A 2 48.51 16.71 3.35
CA LEU A 2 47.40 16.23 2.51
C LEU A 2 46.24 15.82 3.45
N VAL A 3 45.14 16.54 3.38
CA VAL A 3 43.91 16.20 4.13
C VAL A 3 43.37 14.88 3.60
N ASN A 4 43.21 13.91 4.48
CA ASN A 4 42.72 12.58 4.07
C ASN A 4 41.17 12.61 3.76
N LEU A 5 40.69 11.58 3.09
CA LEU A 5 39.30 11.51 2.63
C LEU A 5 38.28 11.59 3.79
N ARG A 6 38.61 11.03 4.95
CA ARG A 6 37.75 11.05 6.15
C ARG A 6 37.66 12.46 6.73
N GLU A 7 38.77 13.19 6.79
CA GLU A 7 38.78 14.57 7.26
C GLU A 7 38.04 15.50 6.32
N LYS A 8 38.18 15.31 5.00
CA LYS A 8 37.40 16.04 4.00
C LYS A 8 35.89 15.82 4.19
N LYS A 9 35.47 14.55 4.36
CA LYS A 9 34.07 14.21 4.61
C LYS A 9 33.54 14.86 5.90
N ASN A 10 34.28 14.76 7.01
CA ASN A 10 33.87 15.38 8.28
C ASN A 10 33.71 16.90 8.16
N THR A 11 34.57 17.55 7.37
CA THR A 11 34.42 18.98 7.06
C THR A 11 33.17 19.26 6.28
N LEU A 12 32.82 18.44 5.29
CA LEU A 12 31.63 18.59 4.46
C LEU A 12 30.32 18.30 5.24
N GLU A 13 30.35 17.54 6.31
CA GLU A 13 29.21 17.31 7.20
C GLU A 13 28.74 18.58 7.92
N GLN A 14 29.60 19.60 7.98
CA GLN A 14 29.26 20.93 8.52
C GLN A 14 28.71 21.88 7.45
N VAL A 15 28.74 21.51 6.17
CA VAL A 15 28.24 22.31 5.08
C VAL A 15 26.75 21.99 4.86
N PRO A 16 25.88 23.01 4.82
CA PRO A 16 24.43 22.76 4.57
C PRO A 16 24.17 22.01 3.27
N ALA A 17 23.15 21.15 3.27
CA ALA A 17 22.84 20.31 2.12
C ALA A 17 22.50 21.09 0.85
N ASP A 18 21.86 22.25 0.99
CA ASP A 18 21.56 23.16 -0.13
C ASP A 18 22.81 23.73 -0.81
N VAL A 19 23.83 24.01 -0.03
CA VAL A 19 25.13 24.44 -0.54
C VAL A 19 25.78 23.29 -1.32
N LEU A 20 25.83 22.09 -0.74
CA LEU A 20 26.38 20.91 -1.40
C LEU A 20 25.64 20.54 -2.69
N LEU A 21 24.31 20.67 -2.69
CA LEU A 21 23.48 20.42 -3.88
C LEU A 21 23.79 21.40 -5.01
N GLN A 22 23.95 22.68 -4.69
CA GLN A 22 24.26 23.70 -5.70
C GLN A 22 25.68 23.56 -6.24
N ILE A 23 26.66 23.22 -5.40
CA ILE A 23 28.03 22.98 -5.82
C ILE A 23 28.13 21.68 -6.67
N GLY A 24 27.50 20.62 -6.21
CA GLY A 24 27.58 19.33 -6.86
C GLY A 24 26.68 19.17 -8.10
N MET A 25 25.69 20.06 -8.25
CA MET A 25 24.71 20.03 -9.34
C MET A 25 24.42 21.44 -9.85
N PRO A 26 25.42 22.16 -10.39
CA PRO A 26 25.33 23.58 -10.71
C PRO A 26 24.28 23.91 -11.78
N ASP A 27 24.00 22.98 -12.67
CA ASP A 27 23.01 23.15 -13.75
C ASP A 27 21.56 22.87 -13.29
N VAL A 28 21.37 22.43 -12.04
CA VAL A 28 20.06 22.10 -11.49
C VAL A 28 19.53 23.27 -10.67
N LYS A 29 18.42 23.85 -11.09
CA LYS A 29 17.77 24.92 -10.36
C LYS A 29 16.92 24.37 -9.22
N TRP A 30 17.38 24.60 -8.00
CA TRP A 30 16.73 24.14 -6.78
C TRP A 30 15.73 25.18 -6.23
N TYR A 31 14.67 24.67 -5.61
CA TYR A 31 13.66 25.47 -4.91
C TYR A 31 13.37 24.86 -3.54
N HIS A 32 13.11 25.69 -2.54
CA HIS A 32 12.70 25.24 -1.21
C HIS A 32 11.17 25.26 -1.10
N LEU A 33 10.58 24.11 -0.83
CA LEU A 33 9.12 23.95 -0.68
C LEU A 33 8.81 22.87 0.35
N ASN A 34 7.98 23.18 1.34
CA ASN A 34 7.48 22.24 2.36
C ASN A 34 8.59 21.46 3.08
N GLY A 35 9.70 22.13 3.43
CA GLY A 35 10.84 21.49 4.13
C GLY A 35 11.68 20.55 3.27
N GLN A 36 11.55 20.65 1.94
CA GLN A 36 12.32 19.87 0.97
C GLN A 36 12.94 20.79 -0.09
N TYR A 37 14.04 20.33 -0.69
CA TYR A 37 14.58 20.92 -1.89
C TYR A 37 14.01 20.20 -3.10
N GLN A 38 13.35 20.93 -4.00
CA GLN A 38 12.74 20.39 -5.22
C GLN A 38 13.38 20.98 -6.46
N ALA A 39 13.46 20.19 -7.51
CA ALA A 39 13.94 20.60 -8.82
C ALA A 39 13.19 19.86 -9.93
N VAL A 40 13.32 20.35 -11.16
CA VAL A 40 12.98 19.54 -12.33
C VAL A 40 13.94 18.35 -12.38
N CYS A 41 13.44 17.14 -12.59
CA CYS A 41 14.26 15.96 -12.48
C CYS A 41 15.37 15.93 -13.53
N PRO A 42 16.66 15.81 -13.14
CA PRO A 42 17.76 15.78 -14.08
C PRO A 42 18.01 14.39 -14.70
N PHE A 43 17.24 13.38 -14.32
CA PHE A 43 17.46 12.00 -14.72
C PHE A 43 16.56 11.51 -15.85
N HIS A 44 15.53 12.28 -16.21
CA HIS A 44 14.64 12.00 -17.34
C HIS A 44 14.14 13.32 -17.94
N ASN A 45 13.50 13.25 -19.09
CA ASN A 45 12.92 14.44 -19.73
C ASN A 45 11.70 14.93 -18.93
N ASP A 46 11.93 15.82 -17.98
CA ASP A 46 10.93 16.43 -17.12
C ASP A 46 10.84 17.94 -17.38
N HIS A 47 9.65 18.48 -17.28
CA HIS A 47 9.40 19.90 -17.50
C HIS A 47 8.69 20.58 -16.31
N HIS A 48 8.47 19.84 -15.21
CA HIS A 48 7.67 20.31 -14.08
C HIS A 48 8.34 20.07 -12.74
N LEU A 49 8.14 21.00 -11.79
CA LEU A 49 8.49 20.79 -10.40
C LEU A 49 7.51 19.82 -9.73
N GLY A 50 8.01 19.10 -8.71
CA GLY A 50 7.20 18.26 -7.82
C GLY A 50 7.37 16.76 -8.01
N SER A 51 8.03 16.31 -9.11
CA SER A 51 8.37 14.91 -9.31
C SER A 51 9.67 14.49 -8.64
N PHE A 52 10.61 15.42 -8.45
CA PHE A 52 11.94 15.19 -7.94
C PHE A 52 12.28 16.11 -6.78
N GLY A 53 12.90 15.56 -5.73
CA GLY A 53 13.32 16.36 -4.60
C GLY A 53 14.26 15.62 -3.65
N TYR A 54 14.89 16.42 -2.76
CA TYR A 54 15.71 15.99 -1.66
C TYR A 54 15.03 16.37 -0.34
N ASN A 55 14.72 15.37 0.48
CA ASN A 55 14.08 15.55 1.78
C ASN A 55 15.15 15.71 2.87
N LEU A 56 15.18 16.89 3.48
CA LEU A 56 16.15 17.24 4.52
C LEU A 56 16.03 16.36 5.77
N THR A 57 14.81 16.10 6.22
CA THR A 57 14.56 15.34 7.45
C THR A 57 14.92 13.87 7.32
N LYS A 58 14.71 13.29 6.13
CA LYS A 58 14.99 11.88 5.86
C LYS A 58 16.38 11.65 5.29
N ASP A 59 17.11 12.71 4.97
CA ASP A 59 18.37 12.67 4.24
C ASP A 59 18.30 11.75 3.01
N ALA A 60 17.30 11.96 2.17
CA ALA A 60 16.98 11.08 1.05
C ALA A 60 16.43 11.86 -0.15
N TRP A 61 16.68 11.37 -1.35
CA TRP A 61 16.20 11.94 -2.59
C TRP A 61 15.43 10.91 -3.42
N SER A 62 14.48 11.38 -4.20
CA SER A 62 13.73 10.52 -5.11
C SER A 62 13.08 11.32 -6.24
N CYS A 63 12.89 10.64 -7.36
CA CYS A 63 12.00 11.07 -8.41
C CYS A 63 10.84 10.09 -8.52
N PHE A 64 9.63 10.58 -8.40
CA PHE A 64 8.42 9.75 -8.47
C PHE A 64 8.09 9.29 -9.91
N VAL A 65 8.63 9.96 -10.91
CA VAL A 65 8.37 9.64 -12.33
C VAL A 65 9.35 8.59 -12.84
N CYS A 66 10.67 8.83 -12.75
CA CYS A 66 11.67 7.87 -13.25
C CYS A 66 12.12 6.83 -12.20
N GLY A 67 11.61 6.92 -10.97
CA GLY A 67 11.90 5.96 -9.89
C GLY A 67 13.31 6.02 -9.31
N LYS A 68 14.21 6.86 -9.83
CA LYS A 68 15.55 7.02 -9.26
C LYS A 68 15.46 7.59 -7.86
N SER A 69 16.22 7.03 -6.93
CA SER A 69 16.23 7.43 -5.53
C SER A 69 17.53 7.02 -4.84
N GLY A 70 17.81 7.62 -3.69
CA GLY A 70 18.98 7.29 -2.89
C GLY A 70 18.94 7.95 -1.53
N LYS A 71 19.94 7.62 -0.68
CA LYS A 71 20.08 8.17 0.66
C LYS A 71 21.33 9.06 0.73
N GLY A 72 21.16 10.25 1.29
CA GLY A 72 22.23 11.22 1.48
C GLY A 72 22.51 12.10 0.25
N VAL A 73 22.96 13.32 0.52
CA VAL A 73 23.30 14.31 -0.51
C VAL A 73 24.40 13.83 -1.44
N TYR A 74 25.40 13.12 -0.92
CA TYR A 74 26.50 12.60 -1.72
C TYR A 74 26.02 11.56 -2.74
N SER A 75 25.09 10.69 -2.36
CA SER A 75 24.55 9.69 -3.29
C SER A 75 23.79 10.32 -4.45
N LEU A 76 23.12 11.46 -4.21
CA LEU A 76 22.46 12.20 -5.26
C LEU A 76 23.46 12.80 -6.25
N ILE A 77 24.49 13.46 -5.73
CA ILE A 77 25.54 14.08 -6.57
C ILE A 77 26.31 13.02 -7.36
N MET A 78 26.65 11.89 -6.73
CA MET A 78 27.24 10.73 -7.42
C MET A 78 26.35 10.23 -8.57
N ALA A 79 25.06 10.06 -8.32
CA ALA A 79 24.12 9.59 -9.33
C ALA A 79 23.94 10.59 -10.49
N TYR A 80 23.99 11.89 -10.20
CA TYR A 80 23.88 12.96 -11.19
C TYR A 80 25.14 13.09 -12.05
N GLN A 81 26.30 13.15 -11.41
CA GLN A 81 27.59 13.38 -12.06
C GLN A 81 28.23 12.11 -12.66
N GLY A 82 27.74 10.92 -12.26
CA GLY A 82 28.37 9.66 -12.62
C GLY A 82 29.74 9.46 -11.94
N TRP A 83 29.99 10.11 -10.81
CA TRP A 83 31.26 10.04 -10.07
C TRP A 83 31.23 8.95 -9.00
N ASP A 84 32.41 8.47 -8.63
CA ASP A 84 32.59 7.66 -7.44
C ASP A 84 32.57 8.52 -6.15
N PHE A 85 32.52 7.86 -5.01
CA PHE A 85 32.48 8.54 -3.70
C PHE A 85 33.71 9.43 -3.45
N LYS A 86 34.89 8.95 -3.78
CA LYS A 86 36.15 9.70 -3.56
C LYS A 86 36.18 10.99 -4.37
N LYS A 87 35.88 10.89 -5.66
CA LYS A 87 35.84 12.06 -6.56
C LYS A 87 34.80 13.08 -6.09
N THR A 88 33.63 12.59 -5.63
CA THR A 88 32.56 13.45 -5.12
C THR A 88 33.00 14.22 -3.88
N ILE A 89 33.63 13.54 -2.90
CA ILE A 89 34.14 14.20 -1.69
C ILE A 89 35.27 15.16 -2.01
N ASP A 90 36.21 14.79 -2.87
CA ASP A 90 37.32 15.64 -3.26
C ASP A 90 36.80 16.93 -3.93
N TYR A 91 35.93 16.80 -4.91
CA TYR A 91 35.31 17.95 -5.62
C TYR A 91 34.58 18.88 -4.67
N LEU A 92 33.65 18.35 -3.87
CA LEU A 92 32.87 19.17 -2.93
C LEU A 92 33.75 19.85 -1.90
N TYR A 93 34.81 19.19 -1.44
CA TYR A 93 35.75 19.78 -0.48
C TYR A 93 36.55 20.94 -1.08
N GLU A 94 36.97 20.83 -2.33
CA GLU A 94 37.71 21.88 -3.04
C GLU A 94 36.83 23.11 -3.28
N HIS A 95 35.54 22.91 -3.63
CA HIS A 95 34.61 23.97 -3.98
C HIS A 95 33.69 24.44 -2.83
N ARG A 96 33.83 23.89 -1.61
CA ARG A 96 32.95 24.13 -0.46
C ARG A 96 32.75 25.58 -0.04
N ASN A 97 33.69 26.45 -0.39
CA ASN A 97 33.66 27.89 -0.06
C ASN A 97 33.22 28.75 -1.23
N GLU A 98 32.80 28.18 -2.33
CA GLU A 98 32.27 28.93 -3.45
C GLU A 98 30.94 29.61 -3.08
N PRO A 99 30.71 30.83 -3.52
CA PRO A 99 29.47 31.52 -3.24
C PRO A 99 28.31 30.84 -3.98
N VAL A 100 27.27 30.45 -3.25
CA VAL A 100 26.00 29.90 -3.79
C VAL A 100 24.87 30.86 -3.51
N SER A 101 23.87 30.88 -4.38
CA SER A 101 22.67 31.71 -4.19
C SER A 101 21.73 31.07 -3.18
N ALA A 102 20.99 31.88 -2.40
CA ALA A 102 19.94 31.35 -1.55
C ALA A 102 18.86 30.66 -2.41
N ILE A 103 18.49 29.44 -2.02
CA ILE A 103 17.44 28.70 -2.69
C ILE A 103 16.08 29.35 -2.40
N SER A 104 15.43 29.86 -3.43
CA SER A 104 14.14 30.57 -3.34
C SER A 104 12.96 29.60 -3.36
N THR A 105 11.77 30.09 -3.00
CA THR A 105 10.51 29.38 -3.25
C THR A 105 10.18 29.40 -4.75
N PRO A 106 9.57 28.34 -5.29
CA PRO A 106 9.24 28.29 -6.71
C PRO A 106 8.15 29.31 -7.06
N PRO A 107 8.20 29.97 -8.22
CA PRO A 107 7.12 30.80 -8.70
C PRO A 107 5.85 29.95 -8.95
N ALA A 108 4.68 30.51 -8.69
CA ALA A 108 3.40 29.82 -8.80
C ALA A 108 3.16 29.17 -10.19
N SER A 109 3.74 29.75 -11.24
CA SER A 109 3.67 29.22 -12.62
C SER A 109 4.45 27.92 -12.83
N MET A 110 5.44 27.61 -11.98
CA MET A 110 6.25 26.38 -12.04
C MET A 110 5.75 25.27 -11.13
N MET A 111 4.86 25.60 -10.20
CA MET A 111 4.24 24.58 -9.37
C MET A 111 3.24 23.83 -10.26
N LYS A 112 3.55 22.55 -10.59
CA LYS A 112 2.44 21.61 -10.81
C LYS A 112 1.52 21.86 -9.61
N LYS A 113 0.25 22.20 -9.83
CA LYS A 113 -0.75 22.10 -8.77
C LYS A 113 -0.50 20.73 -8.18
N GLN A 114 0.08 20.69 -6.98
CA GLN A 114 0.42 19.44 -6.34
C GLN A 114 -0.84 18.58 -6.42
N GLY A 115 -0.77 17.54 -7.23
CA GLY A 115 -1.77 16.51 -7.16
C GLY A 115 -1.62 15.93 -5.76
N MET A 116 -2.36 16.48 -4.79
CA MET A 116 -3.00 15.62 -3.84
C MET A 116 -3.36 14.38 -4.63
N VAL A 117 -3.25 13.18 -4.05
CA VAL A 117 -3.98 12.05 -4.58
C VAL A 117 -5.19 12.64 -5.25
N LYS A 118 -5.12 12.79 -6.58
CA LYS A 118 -6.25 13.27 -7.35
C LYS A 118 -7.21 12.09 -7.38
N MET A 119 -7.88 11.88 -6.29
CA MET A 119 -9.31 11.71 -6.40
C MET A 119 -9.76 12.91 -7.20
N LEU A 120 -10.10 12.68 -8.46
CA LEU A 120 -10.51 13.66 -9.45
C LEU A 120 -10.93 14.98 -8.81
N SER A 121 -10.01 15.96 -8.68
CA SER A 121 -10.36 17.29 -8.26
C SER A 121 -10.88 18.02 -9.49
N VAL A 122 -12.15 17.85 -9.73
CA VAL A 122 -12.89 18.57 -10.73
C VAL A 122 -13.19 19.96 -10.18
N THR A 123 -12.39 20.93 -10.56
CA THR A 123 -12.76 22.34 -10.44
C THR A 123 -13.23 22.80 -11.82
N ASN A 124 -14.43 23.36 -11.83
CA ASN A 124 -15.18 23.92 -12.95
C ASN A 124 -15.94 22.92 -13.83
N VAL A 125 -17.10 22.52 -13.33
CA VAL A 125 -18.15 21.93 -14.15
C VAL A 125 -19.14 23.04 -14.48
N PRO A 126 -19.53 23.23 -15.74
CA PRO A 126 -20.69 24.03 -16.09
C PRO A 126 -21.93 23.47 -15.39
N LYS A 127 -22.76 24.33 -14.86
CA LYS A 127 -23.92 24.00 -14.01
C LYS A 127 -25.10 23.33 -14.73
N GLU A 128 -24.96 22.98 -16.00
CA GLU A 128 -26.03 22.42 -16.81
C GLU A 128 -25.59 21.17 -17.55
N VAL A 129 -25.67 20.01 -16.89
CA VAL A 129 -25.93 18.75 -17.58
C VAL A 129 -26.86 17.91 -16.70
N SER A 130 -28.13 18.24 -16.72
CA SER A 130 -29.19 17.32 -16.31
C SER A 130 -29.57 16.42 -17.50
N SER A 131 -28.66 15.56 -17.93
CA SER A 131 -29.03 14.47 -18.80
C SER A 131 -28.31 13.22 -18.34
N VAL A 132 -29.11 12.25 -17.96
CA VAL A 132 -28.67 10.87 -17.85
C VAL A 132 -27.92 10.56 -19.14
N TRP A 133 -26.60 10.29 -19.04
CA TRP A 133 -25.81 9.90 -20.19
C TRP A 133 -26.48 8.70 -20.85
N ARG A 134 -26.73 8.83 -22.12
CA ARG A 134 -27.11 7.73 -22.99
C ARG A 134 -25.97 7.53 -23.95
N GLY A 135 -25.31 6.36 -23.89
CA GLY A 135 -24.21 6.01 -24.78
C GLY A 135 -24.60 6.07 -26.25
N PRO A 136 -23.63 6.05 -27.15
CA PRO A 136 -23.89 5.92 -28.56
C PRO A 136 -24.55 4.54 -28.82
N GLY A 137 -25.89 4.57 -29.04
CA GLY A 137 -26.69 3.36 -29.16
C GLY A 137 -27.27 2.93 -27.81
N GLU A 138 -28.32 3.46 -27.44
CA GLU A 138 -29.25 3.44 -26.31
C GLU A 138 -29.21 2.30 -25.26
N GLU A 139 -28.41 1.26 -25.41
CA GLU A 139 -28.32 0.14 -24.46
C GLU A 139 -26.85 -0.27 -24.29
N PHE A 140 -26.15 0.38 -23.35
CA PHE A 140 -25.03 -0.32 -22.76
C PHE A 140 -25.64 -1.44 -21.88
N PRO A 141 -25.42 -2.71 -22.20
CA PRO A 141 -26.03 -3.80 -21.44
C PRO A 141 -25.35 -3.87 -20.05
N TYR A 142 -25.95 -3.18 -19.09
CA TYR A 142 -25.55 -3.31 -17.70
C TYR A 142 -26.01 -4.65 -17.16
N ASP A 143 -25.07 -5.52 -16.90
CA ASP A 143 -25.29 -6.62 -15.98
C ASP A 143 -24.65 -6.24 -14.64
N THR A 144 -25.47 -5.90 -13.66
CA THR A 144 -25.03 -5.59 -12.30
C THR A 144 -25.04 -6.80 -11.39
N ASP A 145 -25.49 -7.95 -11.89
CA ASP A 145 -25.43 -9.21 -11.16
C ASP A 145 -24.07 -9.87 -11.39
N ILE A 146 -23.19 -9.69 -10.39
CA ILE A 146 -21.81 -10.14 -10.45
C ILE A 146 -21.66 -11.39 -9.59
N SER A 147 -21.44 -12.52 -10.24
CA SER A 147 -21.09 -13.74 -9.53
C SER A 147 -19.69 -13.64 -8.88
N PRO A 148 -19.39 -14.40 -7.81
CA PRO A 148 -18.05 -14.45 -7.25
C PRO A 148 -16.98 -14.86 -8.27
N GLU A 149 -17.33 -15.72 -9.22
CA GLU A 149 -16.46 -16.18 -10.30
C GLU A 149 -16.15 -15.04 -11.29
N ASP A 150 -17.17 -14.27 -11.72
CA ASP A 150 -16.99 -13.13 -12.60
C ASP A 150 -16.17 -12.04 -11.91
N LEU A 151 -16.45 -11.77 -10.63
CA LEU A 151 -15.66 -10.81 -9.83
C LEU A 151 -14.20 -11.22 -9.77
N SER A 152 -13.94 -12.50 -9.49
CA SER A 152 -12.58 -13.05 -9.42
C SER A 152 -11.86 -12.97 -10.76
N ALA A 153 -12.55 -13.28 -11.87
CA ALA A 153 -12.01 -13.19 -13.21
C ALA A 153 -11.67 -11.74 -13.59
N ILE A 154 -12.55 -10.79 -13.30
CA ILE A 154 -12.34 -9.36 -13.58
C ILE A 154 -11.15 -8.81 -12.79
N TYR A 155 -11.09 -9.05 -11.48
CA TYR A 155 -9.99 -8.57 -10.64
C TYR A 155 -8.66 -9.27 -10.97
N GLY A 156 -8.70 -10.56 -11.26
CA GLY A 156 -7.52 -11.30 -11.72
C GLY A 156 -6.97 -10.77 -13.04
N SER A 157 -7.84 -10.52 -14.02
CA SER A 157 -7.49 -9.93 -15.30
C SER A 157 -6.92 -8.51 -15.16
N PHE A 158 -7.52 -7.70 -14.27
CA PHE A 158 -7.05 -6.34 -13.96
C PHE A 158 -5.62 -6.35 -13.42
N ALA A 159 -5.33 -7.23 -12.48
CA ALA A 159 -3.99 -7.39 -11.92
C ALA A 159 -3.00 -7.96 -12.94
N ALA A 160 -3.41 -8.95 -13.74
CA ALA A 160 -2.56 -9.56 -14.77
C ALA A 160 -2.18 -8.57 -15.88
N ALA A 161 -3.07 -7.64 -16.22
CA ALA A 161 -2.80 -6.57 -17.19
C ALA A 161 -1.78 -5.53 -16.69
N SER A 162 -1.53 -5.46 -15.38
CA SER A 162 -0.59 -4.53 -14.76
C SER A 162 0.37 -5.25 -13.78
N PRO A 163 1.27 -6.11 -14.27
CA PRO A 163 2.18 -6.85 -13.42
C PRO A 163 3.11 -5.93 -12.63
N LEU A 164 3.60 -6.42 -11.48
CA LEU A 164 4.59 -5.71 -10.68
C LEU A 164 5.79 -5.29 -11.52
N GLN A 165 6.22 -4.06 -11.32
CA GLN A 165 7.51 -3.61 -11.83
C GLN A 165 8.65 -4.25 -11.02
N ALA A 166 9.81 -4.46 -11.65
CA ALA A 166 10.96 -5.11 -11.01
C ALA A 166 11.33 -4.47 -9.66
N LYS A 167 11.33 -3.13 -9.58
CA LYS A 167 11.63 -2.39 -8.35
C LYS A 167 10.58 -2.61 -7.24
N GLU A 168 9.31 -2.75 -7.61
CA GLU A 168 8.24 -3.05 -6.64
C GLU A 168 8.39 -4.47 -6.09
N ALA A 169 8.70 -5.42 -6.97
CA ALA A 169 8.99 -6.81 -6.59
C ALA A 169 10.21 -6.88 -5.66
N ASP A 170 11.31 -6.19 -5.99
CA ASP A 170 12.50 -6.11 -5.16
C ASP A 170 12.20 -5.50 -3.78
N ASN A 171 11.44 -4.41 -3.72
CA ASN A 171 11.03 -3.79 -2.46
C ASN A 171 10.18 -4.74 -1.59
N LEU A 172 9.27 -5.50 -2.20
CA LEU A 172 8.46 -6.50 -1.49
C LEU A 172 9.33 -7.63 -0.93
N CYS A 173 10.32 -8.10 -1.69
CA CYS A 173 11.22 -9.15 -1.23
C CYS A 173 12.20 -8.64 -0.17
N VAL A 174 12.85 -7.50 -0.39
CA VAL A 174 13.92 -6.99 0.48
C VAL A 174 13.38 -6.28 1.71
N GLU A 175 12.46 -5.33 1.55
CA GLU A 175 11.96 -4.53 2.66
C GLU A 175 10.85 -5.21 3.46
N ARG A 176 10.06 -6.08 2.81
CA ARG A 176 8.93 -6.79 3.43
C ARG A 176 9.21 -8.26 3.70
N GLY A 177 10.35 -8.77 3.24
CA GLY A 177 10.75 -10.17 3.43
C GLY A 177 9.79 -11.17 2.78
N LEU A 178 9.14 -10.78 1.67
CA LEU A 178 8.25 -11.68 0.97
C LEU A 178 9.02 -12.64 0.08
N TYR A 179 8.59 -13.90 0.06
CA TYR A 179 9.09 -14.85 -0.92
C TYR A 179 8.45 -14.60 -2.29
N TYR A 180 9.19 -14.88 -3.35
CA TYR A 180 8.77 -14.65 -4.73
C TYR A 180 7.40 -15.25 -5.07
N ARG A 181 7.07 -16.40 -4.48
CA ARG A 181 5.77 -17.08 -4.64
C ARG A 181 4.57 -16.24 -4.19
N SER A 182 4.77 -15.29 -3.28
CA SER A 182 3.69 -14.44 -2.78
C SER A 182 3.51 -13.15 -3.59
N LEU A 183 4.38 -12.89 -4.56
CA LEU A 183 4.31 -11.67 -5.37
C LEU A 183 3.11 -11.63 -6.30
N SER A 184 2.55 -12.78 -6.68
CA SER A 184 1.31 -12.89 -7.47
C SER A 184 0.08 -12.28 -6.79
N GLN A 185 0.18 -11.98 -5.49
CA GLN A 185 -0.87 -11.31 -4.73
C GLN A 185 -0.83 -9.78 -4.87
N PHE A 186 0.13 -9.26 -5.62
CA PHE A 186 0.37 -7.83 -5.80
C PHE A 186 0.50 -7.47 -7.27
N PHE A 187 0.18 -6.24 -7.60
CA PHE A 187 0.29 -5.73 -8.96
C PHE A 187 0.63 -4.23 -8.96
N HIS A 188 1.14 -3.71 -10.07
CA HIS A 188 1.40 -2.30 -10.26
C HIS A 188 0.07 -1.54 -10.39
N CYS A 189 -0.07 -0.39 -9.71
CA CYS A 189 -1.29 0.41 -9.84
C CYS A 189 -1.35 1.07 -11.23
N PRO A 190 -2.30 0.67 -12.09
CA PRO A 190 -2.42 1.26 -13.41
C PRO A 190 -3.02 2.66 -13.37
N SER A 191 -2.76 3.44 -14.42
CA SER A 191 -3.48 4.70 -14.67
C SER A 191 -4.71 4.45 -15.54
N PRO A 192 -5.86 5.09 -15.26
CA PRO A 192 -7.01 5.04 -16.16
C PRO A 192 -6.81 5.81 -17.48
N ASP A 193 -5.69 6.54 -17.60
CA ASP A 193 -5.27 7.25 -18.81
C ASP A 193 -4.24 6.45 -19.63
N ASP A 194 -3.86 5.24 -19.17
CA ASP A 194 -2.97 4.33 -19.87
C ASP A 194 -3.80 3.46 -20.85
N GLU A 195 -3.78 3.83 -22.12
CA GLU A 195 -4.52 3.12 -23.17
C GLU A 195 -3.96 1.70 -23.39
N GLU A 196 -2.64 1.51 -23.31
CA GLU A 196 -2.04 0.18 -23.45
C GLU A 196 -2.47 -0.76 -22.32
N PHE A 197 -2.60 -0.23 -21.11
CA PHE A 197 -3.17 -1.01 -20.00
C PHE A 197 -4.62 -1.39 -20.29
N MET A 198 -5.44 -0.45 -20.77
CA MET A 198 -6.85 -0.71 -21.07
C MET A 198 -7.01 -1.78 -22.17
N GLU A 199 -6.17 -1.75 -23.20
CA GLU A 199 -6.13 -2.79 -24.25
C GLU A 199 -5.74 -4.15 -23.64
N ARG A 200 -4.62 -4.23 -22.90
CA ARG A 200 -4.20 -5.48 -22.25
C ARG A 200 -5.28 -6.02 -21.30
N PHE A 201 -5.95 -5.16 -20.55
CA PHE A 201 -7.01 -5.57 -19.64
C PHE A 201 -8.22 -6.14 -20.39
N ARG A 202 -8.63 -5.51 -21.48
CA ARG A 202 -9.71 -5.99 -22.36
C ARG A 202 -9.36 -7.34 -22.99
N ASP A 203 -8.13 -7.50 -23.45
CA ASP A 203 -7.63 -8.77 -23.97
C ASP A 203 -7.66 -9.88 -22.90
N GLN A 204 -7.26 -9.60 -21.67
CA GLN A 204 -7.36 -10.57 -20.57
C GLN A 204 -8.83 -10.97 -20.28
N LEU A 205 -9.76 -10.02 -20.34
CA LEU A 205 -11.19 -10.31 -20.14
C LEU A 205 -11.77 -11.16 -21.27
N SER A 206 -11.35 -10.92 -22.51
CA SER A 206 -11.82 -11.68 -23.68
C SER A 206 -11.47 -13.16 -23.62
N GLY A 207 -10.46 -13.54 -22.83
CA GLY A 207 -10.13 -14.93 -22.56
C GLY A 207 -11.22 -15.73 -21.83
N PHE A 208 -12.24 -15.06 -21.28
CA PHE A 208 -13.41 -15.66 -20.64
C PHE A 208 -14.66 -15.66 -21.52
N ASP A 209 -14.56 -15.17 -22.76
CA ASP A 209 -15.66 -15.14 -23.70
C ASP A 209 -15.86 -16.52 -24.35
N SER A 210 -17.12 -16.91 -24.54
CA SER A 210 -17.46 -18.13 -25.25
C SER A 210 -17.35 -17.98 -26.77
N LYS A 211 -17.44 -16.73 -27.25
CA LYS A 211 -17.36 -16.37 -28.66
C LYS A 211 -16.49 -15.11 -28.84
N PRO A 212 -15.72 -15.01 -29.93
CA PRO A 212 -14.95 -13.81 -30.23
C PRO A 212 -15.84 -12.54 -30.25
N GLY A 213 -15.45 -11.51 -29.51
CA GLY A 213 -16.14 -10.22 -29.47
C GLY A 213 -17.40 -10.18 -28.60
N GLU A 214 -17.65 -11.20 -27.78
CA GLU A 214 -18.78 -11.23 -26.85
C GLU A 214 -18.66 -10.17 -25.74
N GLU A 215 -17.42 -9.88 -25.32
CA GLU A 215 -17.09 -8.88 -24.27
C GLU A 215 -17.91 -9.05 -22.98
N ARG A 216 -18.27 -10.29 -22.62
CA ARG A 216 -19.16 -10.63 -21.52
C ARG A 216 -18.74 -9.99 -20.21
N LEU A 217 -17.48 -10.14 -19.81
CA LEU A 217 -16.98 -9.58 -18.55
C LEU A 217 -16.76 -8.07 -18.64
N TYR A 218 -16.42 -7.55 -19.81
CA TYR A 218 -16.30 -6.11 -20.03
C TYR A 218 -17.62 -5.38 -19.80
N HIS A 219 -18.72 -5.96 -20.22
CA HIS A 219 -20.07 -5.44 -19.99
C HIS A 219 -20.51 -5.52 -18.51
N LYS A 220 -19.84 -6.30 -17.68
CA LYS A 220 -20.10 -6.43 -16.24
C LYS A 220 -19.29 -5.45 -15.36
N LEU A 221 -18.33 -4.73 -15.92
CA LEU A 221 -17.42 -3.88 -15.16
C LEU A 221 -18.14 -2.88 -14.24
N LEU A 222 -19.28 -2.34 -14.69
CA LEU A 222 -20.01 -1.30 -13.93
C LEU A 222 -20.74 -1.82 -12.71
N GLY A 223 -20.96 -3.14 -12.58
CA GLY A 223 -21.40 -3.79 -11.37
C GLY A 223 -20.30 -4.08 -10.35
N VAL A 224 -19.04 -3.93 -10.75
CA VAL A 224 -17.87 -4.32 -9.94
C VAL A 224 -17.32 -3.12 -9.19
N PRO A 225 -17.06 -3.23 -7.86
CA PRO A 225 -16.45 -2.14 -7.10
C PRO A 225 -15.14 -1.67 -7.72
N GLY A 226 -14.95 -0.35 -7.73
CA GLY A 226 -13.76 0.29 -8.29
C GLY A 226 -13.91 0.74 -9.75
N PHE A 227 -14.81 0.14 -10.53
CA PHE A 227 -15.11 0.57 -11.87
C PHE A 227 -16.30 1.55 -11.89
N TYR A 228 -16.33 2.39 -12.91
CA TYR A 228 -17.39 3.37 -13.17
C TYR A 228 -17.41 3.74 -14.65
N TRP A 229 -18.49 4.36 -15.10
CA TRP A 229 -18.56 4.96 -16.42
C TRP A 229 -17.97 6.35 -16.41
N ASP A 230 -16.96 6.59 -17.22
CA ASP A 230 -16.35 7.89 -17.44
C ASP A 230 -17.10 8.62 -18.57
N THR A 231 -17.84 9.69 -18.22
CA THR A 231 -18.64 10.44 -19.19
C THR A 231 -17.82 11.25 -20.16
N GLU A 232 -16.60 11.64 -19.79
CA GLU A 232 -15.68 12.38 -20.66
C GLU A 232 -15.04 11.45 -21.70
N LYS A 233 -14.73 10.22 -21.31
CA LYS A 233 -14.10 9.22 -22.18
C LYS A 233 -15.13 8.36 -22.93
N GLY A 234 -16.39 8.36 -22.47
CA GLY A 234 -17.46 7.55 -23.08
C GLY A 234 -17.21 6.04 -22.95
N ARG A 235 -16.59 5.58 -21.86
CA ARG A 235 -16.24 4.16 -21.64
C ARG A 235 -16.12 3.82 -20.16
N PRO A 236 -16.15 2.52 -19.79
CA PRO A 236 -15.76 2.09 -18.46
C PRO A 236 -14.34 2.55 -18.11
N SER A 237 -14.18 3.02 -16.90
CA SER A 237 -12.94 3.45 -16.30
C SER A 237 -12.86 2.93 -14.86
N PHE A 238 -11.80 3.26 -14.14
CA PHE A 238 -11.60 2.75 -12.79
C PHE A 238 -10.92 3.77 -11.87
N VAL A 239 -11.11 3.56 -10.57
CA VAL A 239 -10.42 4.35 -9.54
C VAL A 239 -8.95 3.99 -9.53
N SER A 240 -8.09 4.98 -9.71
CA SER A 240 -6.65 4.79 -9.66
C SER A 240 -6.03 5.42 -8.43
N CYS A 241 -4.90 4.88 -8.03
CA CYS A 241 -4.02 5.43 -7.01
C CYS A 241 -2.61 5.56 -7.59
N ALA A 242 -2.31 6.74 -8.14
CA ALA A 242 -1.13 7.01 -8.97
C ALA A 242 0.24 6.63 -8.39
N TYR A 243 0.33 6.28 -7.09
CA TYR A 243 1.58 5.93 -6.40
C TYR A 243 1.38 4.78 -5.42
N GLY A 244 0.42 3.92 -5.71
CA GLY A 244 0.06 2.81 -4.87
C GLY A 244 0.63 1.47 -5.36
N LEU A 245 0.56 0.49 -4.49
CA LEU A 245 0.74 -0.91 -4.80
C LEU A 245 -0.65 -1.57 -4.76
N GLY A 246 -1.03 -2.25 -5.81
CA GLY A 246 -2.25 -3.05 -5.86
C GLY A 246 -2.10 -4.34 -5.08
N ILE A 247 -3.12 -4.72 -4.32
CA ILE A 247 -3.16 -5.90 -3.45
C ILE A 247 -4.45 -6.66 -3.72
N LEU A 248 -4.32 -7.91 -4.10
CA LEU A 248 -5.43 -8.85 -4.25
C LEU A 248 -5.79 -9.46 -2.91
N ASN A 249 -7.08 -9.46 -2.58
CA ASN A 249 -7.63 -10.17 -1.43
C ASN A 249 -8.37 -11.42 -1.91
N TYR A 250 -8.19 -12.52 -1.19
CA TYR A 250 -8.70 -13.82 -1.59
C TYR A 250 -9.76 -14.34 -0.63
N GLY A 251 -10.74 -15.01 -1.17
CA GLY A 251 -11.73 -15.76 -0.40
C GLY A 251 -11.26 -17.15 -0.01
N VAL A 252 -12.18 -17.92 0.58
CA VAL A 252 -11.92 -19.25 1.11
C VAL A 252 -11.54 -20.27 0.02
N ASN A 253 -12.04 -20.09 -1.20
CA ASN A 253 -11.74 -21.00 -2.32
C ASN A 253 -10.57 -20.51 -3.19
N GLY A 254 -9.87 -19.44 -2.77
CA GLY A 254 -8.80 -18.84 -3.54
C GLY A 254 -9.29 -17.88 -4.63
N GLU A 255 -10.59 -17.58 -4.67
CA GLU A 255 -11.16 -16.57 -5.55
C GLU A 255 -10.71 -15.16 -5.13
N VAL A 256 -10.43 -14.29 -6.09
CA VAL A 256 -10.17 -12.87 -5.79
C VAL A 256 -11.48 -12.18 -5.45
N ASN A 257 -11.62 -11.72 -4.21
CA ASN A 257 -12.85 -11.13 -3.70
C ASN A 257 -12.79 -9.62 -3.47
N GLY A 258 -11.61 -9.01 -3.63
CA GLY A 258 -11.41 -7.58 -3.46
C GLY A 258 -10.01 -7.12 -3.85
N ILE A 259 -9.91 -5.83 -4.09
CA ILE A 259 -8.64 -5.13 -4.33
C ILE A 259 -8.49 -4.02 -3.30
N GLU A 260 -7.30 -3.89 -2.74
CA GLU A 260 -6.85 -2.72 -1.99
C GLU A 260 -5.67 -2.05 -2.68
N TYR A 261 -5.56 -0.75 -2.54
CA TYR A 261 -4.36 -0.01 -2.88
C TYR A 261 -3.62 0.39 -1.61
N ARG A 262 -2.35 0.03 -1.53
CA ARG A 262 -1.45 0.60 -0.53
C ARG A 262 -0.88 1.89 -1.07
N VAL A 263 -1.33 3.01 -0.50
CA VAL A 263 -0.90 4.35 -0.90
C VAL A 263 0.24 4.86 -0.04
N LYS A 264 1.14 5.62 -0.63
CA LYS A 264 2.14 6.41 0.10
C LYS A 264 1.52 7.79 0.35
N THR A 265 1.23 8.11 1.60
CA THR A 265 0.76 9.43 2.01
C THR A 265 1.89 10.21 2.67
N GLU A 266 1.96 11.51 2.43
CA GLU A 266 2.99 12.39 2.99
C GLU A 266 2.87 12.51 4.52
N ASP A 267 1.65 12.43 5.04
CA ASP A 267 1.29 12.62 6.46
C ASP A 267 1.14 11.32 7.26
N ASN A 268 1.50 10.15 6.68
CA ASN A 268 1.24 8.83 7.24
C ASN A 268 -0.24 8.54 7.55
N ALA A 269 -1.19 9.25 6.97
CA ALA A 269 -2.62 8.98 7.08
C ALA A 269 -2.98 7.61 6.46
N SER A 270 -4.20 7.33 6.12
CA SER A 270 -4.61 6.01 5.64
C SER A 270 -3.67 5.44 4.57
N ARG A 271 -3.11 4.25 4.84
CA ARG A 271 -2.16 3.57 3.95
C ARG A 271 -2.82 2.56 3.02
N TYR A 272 -4.09 2.23 3.26
CA TYR A 272 -4.85 1.23 2.51
C TYR A 272 -6.20 1.80 2.12
N LEU A 273 -6.50 1.74 0.84
CA LEU A 273 -7.76 2.19 0.26
C LEU A 273 -8.39 1.04 -0.52
N TRP A 274 -9.67 0.79 -0.27
CA TRP A 274 -10.42 -0.15 -1.09
C TRP A 274 -10.62 0.36 -2.51
N PHE A 275 -10.49 -0.53 -3.48
CA PHE A 275 -10.87 -0.29 -4.86
C PHE A 275 -12.39 -0.14 -4.92
N SER A 276 -12.86 1.11 -4.89
CA SER A 276 -14.26 1.46 -4.65
C SER A 276 -14.62 2.77 -5.35
N SER A 277 -15.59 2.74 -6.24
CA SER A 277 -16.01 3.89 -7.06
C SER A 277 -17.28 4.60 -6.58
N GLY A 278 -18.07 3.97 -5.70
CA GLY A 278 -19.38 4.50 -5.30
C GLY A 278 -19.34 5.87 -4.63
N SER A 279 -18.34 6.18 -3.80
CA SER A 279 -18.20 7.50 -3.16
C SER A 279 -17.75 8.57 -4.15
N ILE A 280 -16.92 8.22 -5.13
CA ILE A 280 -16.44 9.13 -6.18
C ILE A 280 -17.61 9.52 -7.07
N CYS A 281 -18.40 8.56 -7.52
CA CYS A 281 -19.57 8.81 -8.37
C CYS A 281 -20.65 9.63 -7.65
N LYS A 282 -20.83 9.44 -6.34
CA LYS A 282 -21.69 10.32 -5.54
C LYS A 282 -21.19 11.76 -5.46
N LYS A 283 -19.88 11.95 -5.45
CA LYS A 283 -19.26 13.27 -5.34
C LYS A 283 -19.21 14.01 -6.68
N TYR A 284 -19.08 13.29 -7.80
CA TYR A 284 -18.89 13.81 -9.14
C TYR A 284 -19.83 13.12 -10.14
N PRO A 285 -21.16 13.23 -9.95
CA PRO A 285 -22.14 12.49 -10.74
C PRO A 285 -22.17 12.88 -12.22
N GLU A 286 -21.62 14.03 -12.57
CA GLU A 286 -21.51 14.51 -13.95
C GLU A 286 -20.37 13.84 -14.75
N LYS A 287 -19.38 13.27 -14.03
CA LYS A 287 -18.20 12.65 -14.67
C LYS A 287 -18.13 11.14 -14.48
N CYS A 288 -18.66 10.67 -13.38
CA CYS A 288 -18.57 9.27 -12.96
C CYS A 288 -19.98 8.73 -12.69
N LEU A 289 -20.45 7.84 -13.55
CA LEU A 289 -21.74 7.18 -13.39
C LEU A 289 -21.56 5.71 -13.01
N HIS A 290 -22.58 5.13 -12.36
CA HIS A 290 -22.63 3.70 -12.06
C HIS A 290 -21.51 3.15 -11.18
N GLY A 291 -20.95 3.98 -10.31
CA GLY A 291 -19.92 3.53 -9.38
C GLY A 291 -20.47 2.63 -8.27
N THR A 292 -19.79 1.53 -8.02
CA THR A 292 -20.13 0.53 -7.02
C THR A 292 -19.18 0.62 -5.82
N SER A 293 -19.77 0.58 -4.61
CA SER A 293 -18.98 0.61 -3.36
C SER A 293 -18.45 -0.76 -3.00
N ALA A 294 -17.16 -0.83 -2.69
CA ALA A 294 -16.59 -2.02 -2.09
C ALA A 294 -17.12 -2.21 -0.67
N SER A 295 -17.41 -3.44 -0.30
CA SER A 295 -17.52 -3.86 1.10
C SER A 295 -16.16 -4.37 1.56
N ALA A 296 -15.73 -4.03 2.79
CA ALA A 296 -14.53 -4.60 3.36
C ALA A 296 -14.62 -6.13 3.32
N LYS A 297 -13.71 -6.79 2.65
CA LYS A 297 -13.63 -8.26 2.57
C LYS A 297 -12.55 -8.72 3.54
N LEU A 298 -12.68 -9.93 4.06
CA LEU A 298 -11.57 -10.60 4.74
C LEU A 298 -10.75 -11.35 3.71
N ASP A 299 -9.44 -11.41 3.95
CA ASP A 299 -8.50 -12.03 3.05
C ASP A 299 -7.96 -13.32 3.68
N VAL A 300 -7.99 -14.40 2.93
CA VAL A 300 -7.52 -15.74 3.35
C VAL A 300 -6.21 -16.04 2.63
N VAL A 301 -5.17 -16.31 3.40
CA VAL A 301 -3.84 -16.66 2.89
C VAL A 301 -3.50 -18.06 3.34
N TYR A 302 -3.47 -18.99 2.39
CA TYR A 302 -3.10 -20.38 2.65
C TYR A 302 -1.60 -20.54 2.92
N PRO A 303 -1.16 -21.57 3.65
CA PRO A 303 0.25 -21.88 3.82
C PRO A 303 0.96 -21.98 2.47
N VAL A 304 2.10 -21.28 2.36
CA VAL A 304 2.87 -21.21 1.09
C VAL A 304 3.76 -22.43 0.89
N PHE A 305 4.13 -23.11 1.98
CA PHE A 305 5.09 -24.22 1.94
C PHE A 305 4.46 -25.52 2.43
N ASP A 306 4.33 -26.49 1.54
CA ASP A 306 3.75 -27.82 1.83
C ASP A 306 4.59 -28.63 2.83
N ASN A 307 5.88 -28.35 2.97
CA ASN A 307 6.78 -29.03 3.89
C ASN A 307 6.78 -28.45 5.31
N LYS A 308 5.90 -27.51 5.60
CA LYS A 308 5.71 -26.97 6.96
C LYS A 308 4.55 -27.67 7.64
N PRO A 309 4.66 -27.95 8.96
CA PRO A 309 3.51 -28.42 9.71
C PRO A 309 2.40 -27.38 9.70
N TYR A 310 1.16 -27.83 9.56
CA TYR A 310 0.00 -26.98 9.72
C TYR A 310 -0.15 -26.58 11.19
N LEU A 311 -0.26 -25.27 11.44
CA LEU A 311 -0.30 -24.70 12.80
C LEU A 311 -1.70 -24.23 13.24
N GLY A 312 -2.72 -24.45 12.41
CA GLY A 312 -4.08 -23.94 12.63
C GLY A 312 -4.33 -22.63 11.91
N VAL A 313 -5.44 -21.97 12.28
CA VAL A 313 -5.83 -20.71 11.68
C VAL A 313 -5.27 -19.53 12.49
N ALA A 314 -4.64 -18.55 11.82
CA ALA A 314 -4.18 -17.32 12.44
C ALA A 314 -5.07 -16.15 12.01
N ILE A 315 -5.52 -15.30 12.96
CA ILE A 315 -6.26 -14.07 12.70
C ILE A 315 -5.33 -12.89 12.95
N THR A 316 -5.12 -12.05 11.92
CA THR A 316 -4.20 -10.91 11.99
C THR A 316 -4.74 -9.67 11.28
N GLU A 317 -4.11 -8.51 11.50
CA GLU A 317 -4.65 -7.22 11.13
C GLU A 317 -4.55 -6.86 9.66
N GLY A 318 -3.58 -7.42 8.92
CA GLY A 318 -3.32 -6.99 7.55
C GLY A 318 -2.58 -8.01 6.69
N LYS A 319 -2.63 -7.81 5.38
CA LYS A 319 -2.13 -8.72 4.32
C LYS A 319 -0.68 -9.16 4.53
N PHE A 320 0.25 -8.25 4.75
CA PHE A 320 1.67 -8.58 4.90
C PHE A 320 1.92 -9.51 6.09
N LYS A 321 1.22 -9.29 7.19
CA LYS A 321 1.27 -10.14 8.38
C LYS A 321 0.70 -11.53 8.10
N ALA A 322 -0.41 -11.60 7.37
CA ALA A 322 -1.02 -12.86 6.96
C ALA A 322 -0.07 -13.69 6.08
N ILE A 323 0.59 -13.05 5.12
CA ILE A 323 1.59 -13.72 4.27
C ILE A 323 2.76 -14.24 5.11
N GLN A 324 3.29 -13.44 6.06
CA GLN A 324 4.39 -13.88 6.92
C GLN A 324 3.98 -15.07 7.82
N LEU A 325 2.74 -15.09 8.31
CA LEU A 325 2.20 -16.21 9.07
C LEU A 325 2.03 -17.45 8.22
N SER A 326 1.65 -17.31 6.94
CA SER A 326 1.54 -18.45 6.01
C SER A 326 2.90 -19.14 5.77
N TYR A 327 4.00 -18.40 5.88
CA TYR A 327 5.36 -18.96 5.81
C TYR A 327 5.73 -19.81 7.03
N LEU A 328 5.03 -19.62 8.14
CA LEU A 328 5.21 -20.43 9.33
C LEU A 328 4.36 -21.71 9.33
N GLY A 329 3.37 -21.79 8.45
CA GLY A 329 2.44 -22.91 8.35
C GLY A 329 1.02 -22.62 8.86
N TYR A 330 0.69 -21.35 9.14
CA TYR A 330 -0.68 -20.96 9.44
C TYR A 330 -1.51 -20.75 8.17
N LEU A 331 -2.77 -21.13 8.21
CA LEU A 331 -3.80 -20.57 7.36
C LEU A 331 -4.18 -19.22 7.97
N ALA A 332 -3.84 -18.13 7.31
CA ALA A 332 -3.97 -16.79 7.90
C ALA A 332 -5.18 -16.03 7.36
N VAL A 333 -5.95 -15.41 8.26
CA VAL A 333 -7.07 -14.54 7.94
C VAL A 333 -6.69 -13.10 8.27
N SER A 334 -6.55 -12.27 7.24
CA SER A 334 -6.36 -10.83 7.38
C SER A 334 -7.70 -10.12 7.53
N ILE A 335 -7.86 -9.36 8.62
CA ILE A 335 -9.13 -8.73 8.99
C ILE A 335 -9.19 -7.22 8.69
N HIS A 336 -8.13 -6.66 8.07
CA HIS A 336 -8.05 -5.23 7.70
C HIS A 336 -8.42 -4.29 8.87
N GLY A 337 -7.77 -4.53 10.01
CA GLY A 337 -7.94 -3.78 11.24
C GLY A 337 -8.71 -4.53 12.33
N VAL A 338 -8.23 -4.38 13.58
CA VAL A 338 -8.67 -5.17 14.76
C VAL A 338 -10.17 -5.15 15.02
N ALA A 339 -10.90 -4.11 14.61
CA ALA A 339 -12.35 -4.01 14.84
C ALA A 339 -13.16 -5.03 14.02
N ASN A 340 -12.60 -5.57 12.93
CA ASN A 340 -13.30 -6.45 11.99
C ASN A 340 -13.24 -7.94 12.39
N TRP A 341 -12.60 -8.28 13.50
CA TRP A 341 -12.37 -9.67 13.89
C TRP A 341 -13.64 -10.53 13.93
N ALA A 342 -14.80 -9.95 14.28
CA ALA A 342 -16.06 -10.71 14.38
C ALA A 342 -16.46 -11.39 13.08
N ARG A 343 -16.07 -10.83 11.93
CA ARG A 343 -16.36 -11.39 10.60
C ARG A 343 -15.53 -12.65 10.32
N SER A 344 -14.40 -12.84 11.02
CA SER A 344 -13.59 -14.06 10.85
C SER A 344 -14.34 -15.33 11.29
N LEU A 345 -15.38 -15.24 12.14
CA LEU A 345 -16.20 -16.36 12.50
C LEU A 345 -16.93 -16.99 11.28
N GLU A 346 -17.39 -16.17 10.36
CA GLU A 346 -18.00 -16.66 9.12
C GLU A 346 -16.95 -17.36 8.25
N ILE A 347 -15.75 -16.79 8.16
CA ILE A 347 -14.63 -17.42 7.43
C ILE A 347 -14.25 -18.76 8.05
N LEU A 348 -14.13 -18.84 9.38
CA LEU A 348 -13.83 -20.10 10.07
C LEU A 348 -14.87 -21.18 9.77
N ARG A 349 -16.17 -20.84 9.76
CA ARG A 349 -17.25 -21.77 9.39
C ARG A 349 -17.14 -22.22 7.94
N LYS A 350 -16.83 -21.32 7.01
CA LYS A 350 -16.60 -21.67 5.59
C LYS A 350 -15.38 -22.55 5.39
N LEU A 351 -14.30 -22.28 6.11
CA LEU A 351 -13.10 -23.12 6.10
C LEU A 351 -13.39 -24.54 6.64
N ALA A 352 -14.09 -24.63 7.77
CA ALA A 352 -14.53 -25.91 8.32
C ALA A 352 -15.42 -26.69 7.36
N ALA A 353 -16.37 -26.02 6.69
CA ALA A 353 -17.23 -26.65 5.68
C ALA A 353 -16.44 -27.14 4.46
N LYS A 354 -15.30 -26.54 4.15
CA LYS A 354 -14.37 -26.97 3.12
C LYS A 354 -13.47 -28.14 3.55
N GLY A 355 -13.49 -28.50 4.85
CA GLY A 355 -12.67 -29.58 5.40
C GLY A 355 -11.34 -29.13 5.99
N GLU A 356 -11.11 -27.81 6.12
CA GLU A 356 -9.91 -27.30 6.77
C GLU A 356 -10.00 -27.50 8.29
N ASP A 357 -8.88 -27.81 8.92
CA ASP A 357 -8.81 -27.91 10.39
C ASP A 357 -8.78 -26.51 11.00
N VAL A 358 -9.87 -26.12 11.60
CA VAL A 358 -10.05 -24.84 12.30
C VAL A 358 -10.11 -25.00 13.82
N SER A 359 -9.76 -26.18 14.34
CA SER A 359 -9.86 -26.50 15.77
C SER A 359 -9.03 -25.54 16.64
N LYS A 360 -7.87 -25.08 16.12
CA LYS A 360 -6.99 -24.14 16.78
C LYS A 360 -7.00 -22.78 16.08
N VAL A 361 -7.30 -21.72 16.84
CA VAL A 361 -7.29 -20.32 16.40
C VAL A 361 -6.22 -19.54 17.16
N THR A 362 -5.28 -18.96 16.40
CA THR A 362 -4.20 -18.13 16.92
C THR A 362 -4.49 -16.67 16.62
N ILE A 363 -4.63 -15.83 17.65
CA ILE A 363 -4.82 -14.38 17.52
C ILE A 363 -3.45 -13.71 17.48
N VAL A 364 -3.18 -12.97 16.41
CA VAL A 364 -1.88 -12.36 16.13
C VAL A 364 -2.08 -10.87 15.84
N PHE A 365 -2.34 -10.09 16.91
CA PHE A 365 -2.45 -8.64 16.84
C PHE A 365 -1.12 -7.98 17.22
N ASP A 366 -0.94 -6.74 16.81
CA ASP A 366 0.28 -5.98 17.04
C ASP A 366 0.64 -5.89 18.54
N ALA A 367 1.93 -5.75 18.82
CA ALA A 367 2.45 -5.65 20.18
C ALA A 367 1.85 -4.47 20.96
N ASP A 368 1.27 -3.48 20.27
CA ASP A 368 0.56 -2.35 20.89
C ASP A 368 -0.78 -2.73 21.54
N SER A 369 -1.26 -3.96 21.36
CA SER A 369 -2.38 -4.52 22.14
C SER A 369 -2.19 -4.42 23.66
N ARG A 370 -0.97 -4.19 24.12
CA ARG A 370 -0.60 -4.01 25.53
C ARG A 370 -0.43 -2.55 25.94
N THR A 371 -0.54 -1.61 25.02
CA THR A 371 -0.36 -0.17 25.24
C THR A 371 -1.50 0.67 24.67
N ASN A 372 -2.27 0.14 23.73
CA ASN A 372 -3.44 0.77 23.13
C ASN A 372 -4.72 0.13 23.66
N THR A 373 -5.52 0.88 24.42
CA THR A 373 -6.76 0.38 25.04
C THR A 373 -7.81 -0.05 24.03
N GLY A 374 -7.88 0.59 22.88
CA GLY A 374 -8.78 0.20 21.77
C GLY A 374 -8.45 -1.20 21.24
N VAL A 375 -7.19 -1.43 20.92
CA VAL A 375 -6.69 -2.73 20.45
C VAL A 375 -6.84 -3.80 21.53
N ALA A 376 -6.48 -3.48 22.78
CA ALA A 376 -6.65 -4.39 23.92
C ALA A 376 -8.09 -4.87 24.11
N ARG A 377 -9.07 -3.95 24.05
CA ARG A 377 -10.50 -4.30 24.15
C ARG A 377 -10.94 -5.23 23.04
N GLN A 378 -10.51 -4.98 21.80
CA GLN A 378 -10.83 -5.85 20.66
C GLN A 378 -10.16 -7.22 20.80
N ALA A 379 -8.92 -7.27 21.27
CA ALA A 379 -8.23 -8.53 21.53
C ALA A 379 -8.99 -9.35 22.58
N VAL A 380 -9.36 -8.77 23.73
CA VAL A 380 -10.15 -9.47 24.77
C VAL A 380 -11.47 -9.99 24.21
N ARG A 381 -12.21 -9.17 23.44
CA ARG A 381 -13.49 -9.58 22.85
C ARG A 381 -13.31 -10.74 21.86
N CYS A 382 -12.29 -10.65 21.00
CA CYS A 382 -11.96 -11.69 20.04
C CYS A 382 -11.63 -13.01 20.75
N GLY A 383 -10.71 -13.01 21.70
CA GLY A 383 -10.31 -14.22 22.43
C GLY A 383 -11.47 -14.88 23.17
N LYS A 384 -12.26 -14.09 23.91
CA LYS A 384 -13.44 -14.60 24.64
C LYS A 384 -14.46 -15.20 23.68
N LYS A 385 -14.71 -14.57 22.52
CA LYS A 385 -15.68 -15.07 21.55
C LYS A 385 -15.18 -16.35 20.87
N MET A 386 -13.91 -16.43 20.49
CA MET A 386 -13.35 -17.66 19.90
C MET A 386 -13.42 -18.85 20.87
N MET A 387 -13.06 -18.65 22.14
CA MET A 387 -13.22 -19.68 23.16
C MET A 387 -14.69 -20.10 23.37
N ALA A 388 -15.62 -19.14 23.36
CA ALA A 388 -17.05 -19.43 23.51
C ALA A 388 -17.64 -20.17 22.30
N GLU A 389 -17.06 -20.05 21.11
CA GLU A 389 -17.41 -20.84 19.93
C GLU A 389 -16.75 -22.24 19.93
N GLY A 390 -15.96 -22.56 20.95
CA GLY A 390 -15.35 -23.89 21.12
C GLY A 390 -13.98 -24.06 20.48
N TYR A 391 -13.36 -23.00 19.98
CA TYR A 391 -12.00 -23.09 19.41
C TYR A 391 -10.92 -23.15 20.50
N GLU A 392 -9.91 -24.01 20.33
CA GLU A 392 -8.65 -23.86 21.08
C GLU A 392 -8.04 -22.51 20.68
N THR A 393 -8.03 -21.56 21.61
CA THR A 393 -7.64 -20.18 21.30
C THR A 393 -6.35 -19.79 22.03
N VAL A 394 -5.37 -19.32 21.27
CA VAL A 394 -4.10 -18.83 21.78
C VAL A 394 -3.79 -17.43 21.20
N TYR A 395 -2.96 -16.66 21.91
CA TYR A 395 -2.33 -15.45 21.37
C TYR A 395 -0.88 -15.76 21.01
N LEU A 396 -0.46 -15.34 19.83
CA LEU A 396 0.95 -15.34 19.48
C LEU A 396 1.55 -13.98 19.92
N THR A 397 2.55 -14.04 20.79
CA THR A 397 3.09 -12.85 21.45
C THR A 397 4.60 -12.77 21.34
N TRP A 398 5.12 -11.56 21.43
CA TRP A 398 6.56 -11.26 21.42
C TRP A 398 6.84 -9.97 22.22
N SER A 399 8.12 -9.66 22.46
CA SER A 399 8.50 -8.38 23.05
C SER A 399 8.33 -7.25 22.02
N ALA A 400 7.68 -6.15 22.39
CA ALA A 400 7.53 -4.96 21.53
C ALA A 400 8.87 -4.34 21.09
N LYS A 401 9.96 -4.66 21.81
CA LYS A 401 11.32 -4.24 21.44
C LYS A 401 11.82 -4.93 20.15
N LEU A 402 11.22 -6.05 19.77
CA LEU A 402 11.61 -6.83 18.57
C LEU A 402 10.88 -6.37 17.31
N GLY A 403 9.82 -5.59 17.43
CA GLY A 403 9.01 -5.08 16.34
C GLY A 403 7.58 -4.82 16.79
N LYS A 404 6.88 -3.94 16.08
CA LYS A 404 5.46 -3.66 16.33
C LYS A 404 4.60 -4.81 15.80
N GLY A 405 4.76 -5.16 14.53
CA GLY A 405 4.03 -6.22 13.84
C GLY A 405 4.77 -7.54 13.85
N ILE A 406 4.05 -8.64 13.61
CA ILE A 406 4.64 -9.97 13.46
C ILE A 406 5.59 -10.03 12.25
N ASP A 407 5.29 -9.29 11.19
CA ASP A 407 6.12 -9.14 10.01
C ASP A 407 7.49 -8.53 10.34
N ASP A 408 7.56 -7.51 11.19
CA ASP A 408 8.82 -6.93 11.66
C ASP A 408 9.68 -7.97 12.38
N VAL A 409 9.06 -8.76 13.27
CA VAL A 409 9.75 -9.78 14.10
C VAL A 409 10.29 -10.92 13.23
N ILE A 410 9.50 -11.37 12.27
CA ILE A 410 9.90 -12.46 11.36
C ILE A 410 11.03 -11.99 10.43
N ASN A 411 10.91 -10.79 9.85
CA ASN A 411 11.92 -10.22 8.95
C ASN A 411 13.25 -9.95 9.66
N ALA A 412 13.21 -9.56 10.93
CA ALA A 412 14.40 -9.40 11.76
C ALA A 412 15.03 -10.75 12.23
N GLY A 413 14.46 -11.89 11.83
CA GLY A 413 15.00 -13.22 12.18
C GLY A 413 14.64 -13.73 13.57
N TYR A 414 13.74 -13.06 14.31
CA TYR A 414 13.39 -13.38 15.68
C TYR A 414 12.23 -14.38 15.84
N ARG A 415 12.04 -15.30 14.88
CA ARG A 415 10.97 -16.33 14.92
C ARG A 415 11.00 -17.17 16.22
N ASN A 416 12.18 -17.46 16.73
CA ASN A 416 12.38 -18.21 17.96
C ASN A 416 11.98 -17.44 19.24
N LYS A 417 11.66 -16.17 19.13
CA LYS A 417 11.17 -15.33 20.24
C LYS A 417 9.65 -15.25 20.31
N LEU A 418 8.96 -15.81 19.33
CA LEU A 418 7.50 -15.92 19.36
C LEU A 418 7.06 -16.92 20.43
N ARG A 419 5.96 -16.61 21.12
CA ARG A 419 5.40 -17.46 22.19
C ARG A 419 3.90 -17.52 22.04
N GLU A 420 3.36 -18.74 22.02
CA GLU A 420 1.94 -18.97 22.16
C GLU A 420 1.56 -18.91 23.65
N VAL A 421 0.51 -18.19 23.95
CA VAL A 421 -0.07 -18.07 25.29
C VAL A 421 -1.55 -18.40 25.21
N PRO A 422 -2.08 -19.36 26.02
CA PRO A 422 -3.50 -19.66 26.06
C PRO A 422 -4.33 -18.38 26.27
N ALA A 423 -5.43 -18.24 25.53
CA ALA A 423 -6.17 -16.97 25.48
C ALA A 423 -6.67 -16.52 26.84
N GLN A 424 -7.23 -17.43 27.63
CA GLN A 424 -7.69 -17.07 28.98
C GLN A 424 -6.56 -16.51 29.84
N ARG A 425 -5.39 -17.18 29.82
CA ARG A 425 -4.22 -16.73 30.60
C ARG A 425 -3.74 -15.36 30.15
N PHE A 426 -3.65 -15.11 28.84
CA PHE A 426 -3.18 -13.81 28.32
C PHE A 426 -4.15 -12.68 28.65
N ILE A 427 -5.45 -12.95 28.57
CA ILE A 427 -6.49 -11.99 28.98
C ILE A 427 -6.33 -11.65 30.46
N ASP A 428 -6.25 -12.65 31.34
CA ASP A 428 -6.26 -12.43 32.78
C ASP A 428 -4.96 -11.81 33.30
N THR A 429 -3.82 -12.20 32.73
CA THR A 429 -2.52 -11.74 33.27
C THR A 429 -1.96 -10.51 32.55
N THR A 430 -2.47 -10.16 31.38
CA THR A 430 -1.89 -9.09 30.56
C THR A 430 -2.91 -8.05 30.14
N LEU A 431 -3.97 -8.44 29.42
CA LEU A 431 -4.89 -7.46 28.82
C LEU A 431 -5.85 -6.84 29.85
N ALA A 432 -6.48 -7.64 30.70
CA ALA A 432 -7.41 -7.12 31.70
C ALA A 432 -6.72 -6.19 32.72
N PRO A 433 -5.56 -6.55 33.33
CA PRO A 433 -4.84 -5.64 34.21
C PRO A 433 -4.37 -4.35 33.51
N PHE A 434 -4.04 -4.40 32.22
CA PHE A 434 -3.72 -3.19 31.47
C PHE A 434 -4.95 -2.29 31.33
N LEU A 435 -6.10 -2.84 30.93
CA LEU A 435 -7.35 -2.09 30.78
C LEU A 435 -7.86 -1.49 32.10
N GLU A 436 -7.71 -2.21 33.20
CA GLU A 436 -8.07 -1.71 34.55
C GLU A 436 -7.20 -0.52 34.97
N ARG A 437 -5.88 -0.60 34.77
CA ARG A 437 -4.98 0.53 35.03
C ARG A 437 -5.32 1.75 34.16
N ALA A 438 -5.57 1.54 32.90
CA ALA A 438 -5.92 2.63 31.96
C ALA A 438 -7.27 3.30 32.33
N SER A 439 -8.25 2.55 32.84
CA SER A 439 -9.52 3.12 33.28
C SER A 439 -9.38 4.01 34.53
N LYS A 440 -8.52 3.60 35.48
CA LYS A 440 -8.24 4.39 36.69
C LYS A 440 -7.52 5.71 36.37
N THR A 441 -6.65 5.73 35.36
CA THR A 441 -5.90 6.93 34.95
C THR A 441 -6.79 7.95 34.23
N ASN A 442 -7.84 7.50 33.54
CA ASN A 442 -8.77 8.38 32.80
C ASN A 442 -9.99 8.83 33.64
N GLY A 443 -10.25 8.21 34.80
CA GLY A 443 -11.35 8.58 35.71
C GLY A 443 -10.98 9.64 36.75
N GLY A 444 -9.75 10.16 36.71
CA GLY A 444 -9.23 11.19 37.64
C GLY A 444 -9.03 12.56 36.99
N LYS A 445 -9.70 12.84 35.89
CA LYS A 445 -9.71 14.18 35.24
C LYS A 445 -11.11 14.74 35.21
#